data_2474ae62e9ac3df2aaf39125b31dacfb
#
_entry.id   2474ae62e9ac3df2aaf39125b31dacfb
#
_cell.length_a   1.000
_cell.length_b   1.000
_cell.length_c   1.000
_cell.angle_alpha   90.00
_cell.angle_beta   90.00
_cell.angle_gamma   90.00
#
_symmetry.space_group_name_H-M   'P 1'
#
loop_
_entity.id
_entity.type
_entity.pdbx_description
1 polymer ?
#
loop_
_entity_poly.entity_id
_entity_poly.type
_entity_poly.pdbx_seq_one_letter_code
_entity_poly.pdbx_strand_id
1 'polypeptide(L)'
;MIQDISPYRLDMAYHGTAPAPDDRFFSFQGEDVLLQEGEDGCRSLPSFRDLQYPAEEMPRQAVFLFRVDKEPVFLLDGAAPGCRGLRYFLVCGLKGILPGWAFFAGVTALHLNHWYGNNRYCGRCGSVVEKKMWQRALGCPDCGNTVYPCIAPVVMVAVINGDKLLMTKYAGRSLPQWVLISGFVETGETLEEAAEREVFEETGIRIRDLQYFGSQSWGFSDSVIAGYTARLDGPDEIRLDRKELAEAEWHLRSRLPDELTDISIAHEMIESLRL
;
A
#
# COMPACT_ATOMS: atom_id res chain seq x y z
N MET A 1 -6.29 3.43 10.78
CA MET A 1 -5.59 3.11 9.47
C MET A 1 -4.51 2.06 9.66
N ILE A 2 -4.05 1.40 8.56
CA ILE A 2 -2.99 0.37 8.61
C ILE A 2 -1.66 0.88 9.21
N GLN A 3 -1.34 2.16 9.05
CA GLN A 3 -0.13 2.79 9.59
C GLN A 3 -0.21 3.16 11.08
N ASP A 4 -1.36 2.95 11.74
CA ASP A 4 -1.54 3.24 13.17
C ASP A 4 -0.98 2.10 14.01
N ILE A 5 0.34 2.06 14.11
CA ILE A 5 1.12 0.98 14.71
C ILE A 5 1.67 1.30 16.11
N SER A 6 1.19 2.37 16.75
CA SER A 6 1.66 2.74 18.10
C SER A 6 1.62 1.53 19.07
N PRO A 7 2.64 1.32 19.93
CA PRO A 7 3.78 2.25 20.21
C PRO A 7 4.96 2.13 19.24
N TYR A 8 4.90 1.25 18.24
CA TYR A 8 5.98 1.04 17.25
C TYR A 8 6.04 2.17 16.25
N ARG A 9 7.24 2.37 15.66
CA ARG A 9 7.50 3.36 14.63
C ARG A 9 8.26 2.72 13.46
N LEU A 10 7.78 2.98 12.24
CA LEU A 10 8.50 2.63 11.02
C LEU A 10 9.41 3.81 10.63
N ASP A 11 10.73 3.58 10.59
CA ASP A 11 11.72 4.56 10.15
C ASP A 11 12.21 4.18 8.74
N MET A 12 11.81 4.97 7.75
CA MET A 12 12.12 4.76 6.34
C MET A 12 13.47 5.33 5.90
N ALA A 13 14.24 5.97 6.80
CA ALA A 13 15.55 6.50 6.47
C ALA A 13 16.49 5.38 5.98
N TYR A 14 17.12 5.61 4.82
CA TYR A 14 17.98 4.60 4.20
C TYR A 14 19.40 4.66 4.76
N HIS A 15 19.80 3.57 5.40
CA HIS A 15 21.10 3.47 6.07
C HIS A 15 21.89 2.27 5.57
N GLY A 16 22.25 2.02 4.45
CA GLY A 16 23.09 0.96 3.86
C GLY A 16 23.76 -0.01 4.87
N THR A 17 22.99 -0.61 5.78
CA THR A 17 23.48 -1.50 6.83
C THR A 17 23.58 -2.93 6.30
N ALA A 18 24.64 -3.66 6.68
CA ALA A 18 24.72 -5.09 6.39
C ALA A 18 23.83 -5.88 7.38
N PRO A 19 23.22 -7.00 6.94
CA PRO A 19 22.39 -7.82 7.80
C PRO A 19 23.21 -8.58 8.85
N ALA A 20 22.62 -8.81 10.02
CA ALA A 20 23.13 -9.70 11.07
C ALA A 20 22.22 -10.95 11.19
N PRO A 21 22.71 -12.07 11.79
CA PRO A 21 21.95 -13.31 11.87
C PRO A 21 20.57 -13.18 12.53
N ASP A 22 20.44 -12.30 13.52
CA ASP A 22 19.18 -12.11 14.27
C ASP A 22 18.26 -11.05 13.64
N ASP A 23 18.71 -10.37 12.57
CA ASP A 23 17.88 -9.39 11.87
C ASP A 23 16.73 -10.07 11.14
N ARG A 24 15.58 -9.38 11.13
CA ARG A 24 14.37 -9.87 10.48
C ARG A 24 14.37 -9.50 8.99
N PHE A 25 13.73 -10.36 8.21
CA PHE A 25 13.62 -10.12 6.77
C PHE A 25 12.23 -10.47 6.25
N PHE A 26 11.90 -9.88 5.11
CA PHE A 26 10.81 -10.27 4.24
C PHE A 26 11.36 -11.00 3.01
N SER A 27 10.64 -12.00 2.55
CA SER A 27 10.86 -12.67 1.25
C SER A 27 9.49 -12.93 0.65
N PHE A 28 9.34 -12.69 -0.64
CA PHE A 28 8.05 -12.78 -1.32
C PHE A 28 8.09 -13.76 -2.49
N GLN A 29 6.95 -14.42 -2.73
CA GLN A 29 6.62 -15.12 -3.96
C GLN A 29 5.28 -14.55 -4.49
N GLY A 30 5.36 -13.63 -5.46
CA GLY A 30 4.21 -12.81 -5.82
C GLY A 30 3.78 -11.94 -4.63
N GLU A 31 2.53 -12.10 -4.22
CA GLU A 31 1.95 -11.40 -3.04
C GLU A 31 2.03 -12.22 -1.74
N ASP A 32 2.63 -13.41 -1.80
CA ASP A 32 2.79 -14.24 -0.62
C ASP A 32 4.11 -13.92 0.08
N VAL A 33 4.05 -13.70 1.40
CA VAL A 33 5.19 -13.42 2.27
C VAL A 33 5.60 -14.65 3.06
N LEU A 34 6.90 -14.86 3.21
CA LEU A 34 7.47 -15.94 4.01
C LEU A 34 7.37 -15.62 5.50
N LEU A 35 6.78 -16.52 6.27
CA LEU A 35 6.68 -16.41 7.72
C LEU A 35 7.16 -17.71 8.39
N GLN A 36 7.63 -17.57 9.62
CA GLN A 36 7.87 -18.68 10.54
C GLN A 36 6.54 -19.06 11.18
N GLU A 37 6.13 -20.32 11.08
CA GLU A 37 4.99 -20.88 11.75
C GLU A 37 5.45 -21.74 12.94
N GLY A 38 5.09 -21.32 14.16
CA GLY A 38 5.37 -22.04 15.39
C GLY A 38 4.50 -23.29 15.54
N GLU A 39 4.86 -24.17 16.48
CA GLU A 39 4.09 -25.39 16.78
C GLU A 39 2.68 -25.07 17.33
N ASP A 40 2.50 -23.91 17.93
CA ASP A 40 1.23 -23.36 18.41
C ASP A 40 0.39 -22.67 17.33
N GLY A 41 0.87 -22.65 16.08
CA GLY A 41 0.24 -21.97 14.95
C GLY A 41 0.46 -20.46 14.93
N CYS A 42 1.22 -19.88 15.86
CA CYS A 42 1.60 -18.47 15.83
C CYS A 42 2.53 -18.19 14.63
N ARG A 43 2.34 -17.05 14.00
CA ARG A 43 3.14 -16.61 12.86
C ARG A 43 3.96 -15.39 13.21
N SER A 44 5.23 -15.39 12.76
CA SER A 44 6.15 -14.27 12.99
C SER A 44 7.07 -14.06 11.79
N LEU A 45 7.69 -12.87 11.73
CA LEU A 45 8.74 -12.61 10.74
C LEU A 45 9.96 -13.48 11.05
N PRO A 46 10.51 -14.18 10.04
CA PRO A 46 11.74 -14.94 10.21
C PRO A 46 12.94 -14.00 10.38
N SER A 47 13.99 -14.54 11.03
CA SER A 47 15.33 -13.97 11.08
C SER A 47 16.24 -14.71 10.09
N PHE A 48 17.39 -14.13 9.75
CA PHE A 48 18.37 -14.83 8.90
C PHE A 48 18.91 -16.10 9.56
N ARG A 49 18.89 -16.19 10.89
CA ARG A 49 19.23 -17.41 11.63
C ARG A 49 18.33 -18.60 11.27
N ASP A 50 17.04 -18.33 10.98
CA ASP A 50 16.06 -19.37 10.63
C ASP A 50 16.32 -19.99 9.26
N LEU A 51 17.08 -19.31 8.40
CA LEU A 51 17.49 -19.83 7.08
C LEU A 51 18.66 -20.82 7.13
N GLN A 52 19.23 -21.05 8.31
CA GLN A 52 20.38 -21.98 8.51
C GLN A 52 21.58 -21.69 7.62
N TYR A 53 21.78 -20.42 7.21
CA TYR A 53 23.03 -20.03 6.55
C TYR A 53 24.19 -20.15 7.54
N PRO A 54 25.39 -20.58 7.08
CA PRO A 54 26.61 -20.45 7.88
C PRO A 54 26.77 -18.97 8.31
N ALA A 55 27.16 -18.74 9.55
CA ALA A 55 27.28 -17.38 10.10
C ALA A 55 28.21 -16.45 9.28
N GLU A 56 29.08 -17.04 8.46
CA GLU A 56 30.03 -16.36 7.58
C GLU A 56 29.44 -16.05 6.17
N GLU A 57 28.29 -16.62 5.83
CA GLU A 57 27.64 -16.50 4.52
C GLU A 57 26.29 -15.81 4.62
N MET A 58 26.26 -14.59 5.19
CA MET A 58 25.04 -13.80 5.14
C MET A 58 24.61 -13.53 3.69
N PRO A 59 23.30 -13.64 3.36
CA PRO A 59 22.87 -13.53 1.98
C PRO A 59 23.24 -12.19 1.37
N ARG A 60 24.12 -12.21 0.37
CA ARG A 60 24.51 -11.01 -0.41
C ARG A 60 23.30 -10.35 -1.10
N GLN A 61 22.18 -11.07 -1.17
CA GLN A 61 20.91 -10.62 -1.73
C GLN A 61 20.03 -9.86 -0.72
N ALA A 62 20.45 -9.78 0.56
CA ALA A 62 19.70 -9.01 1.54
C ALA A 62 19.81 -7.49 1.27
N VAL A 63 18.65 -6.82 1.20
CA VAL A 63 18.54 -5.39 0.95
C VAL A 63 17.92 -4.74 2.18
N PHE A 64 18.60 -3.75 2.75
CA PHE A 64 18.02 -2.97 3.83
C PHE A 64 16.74 -2.26 3.36
N LEU A 65 15.64 -2.45 4.09
CA LEU A 65 14.37 -1.78 3.81
C LEU A 65 14.15 -0.55 4.69
N PHE A 66 14.04 -0.74 5.98
CA PHE A 66 13.70 0.27 6.98
C PHE A 66 14.03 -0.27 8.38
N ARG A 67 13.74 0.52 9.41
CA ARG A 67 13.75 0.04 10.80
C ARG A 67 12.34 0.05 11.37
N VAL A 68 12.08 -0.92 12.24
CA VAL A 68 10.95 -0.87 13.18
C VAL A 68 11.55 -0.52 14.52
N ASP A 69 11.27 0.69 15.02
CA ASP A 69 12.00 1.31 16.13
C ASP A 69 13.51 1.39 15.84
N LYS A 70 14.30 0.53 16.47
CA LYS A 70 15.76 0.47 16.26
C LYS A 70 16.19 -0.75 15.45
N GLU A 71 15.30 -1.73 15.26
CA GLU A 71 15.61 -2.99 14.63
C GLU A 71 15.58 -2.86 13.11
N PRO A 72 16.68 -3.19 12.41
CA PRO A 72 16.70 -3.16 10.96
C PRO A 72 15.89 -4.32 10.38
N VAL A 73 15.23 -4.06 9.26
CA VAL A 73 14.45 -5.04 8.50
C VAL A 73 14.93 -5.06 7.07
N PHE A 74 15.05 -6.25 6.51
CA PHE A 74 15.62 -6.49 5.19
C PHE A 74 14.62 -7.12 4.24
N LEU A 75 14.89 -7.02 2.96
CA LEU A 75 14.29 -7.82 1.89
C LEU A 75 15.31 -8.86 1.43
N LEU A 76 14.96 -10.12 1.44
CA LEU A 76 15.72 -11.16 0.77
C LEU A 76 15.26 -11.20 -0.70
N ASP A 77 16.12 -10.70 -1.59
CA ASP A 77 15.88 -10.66 -3.03
C ASP A 77 16.05 -12.06 -3.61
N GLY A 78 14.97 -12.67 -4.04
CA GLY A 78 14.90 -14.03 -4.52
C GLY A 78 14.23 -15.01 -3.55
N ALA A 79 14.13 -16.28 -3.96
CA ALA A 79 13.52 -17.31 -3.15
C ALA A 79 14.37 -17.65 -1.92
N ALA A 80 13.75 -17.65 -0.75
CA ALA A 80 14.40 -18.20 0.44
C ALA A 80 14.60 -19.71 0.30
N PRO A 81 15.70 -20.28 0.82
CA PRO A 81 15.87 -21.72 0.87
C PRO A 81 14.76 -22.36 1.69
N GLY A 82 14.29 -23.52 1.27
CA GLY A 82 13.27 -24.29 1.98
C GLY A 82 13.78 -24.72 3.36
N CYS A 83 13.24 -24.15 4.43
CA CYS A 83 13.58 -24.49 5.81
C CYS A 83 12.34 -24.96 6.57
N ARG A 84 12.54 -25.81 7.57
CA ARG A 84 11.46 -26.34 8.41
C ARG A 84 10.74 -25.19 9.15
N GLY A 85 9.41 -25.17 9.08
CA GLY A 85 8.59 -24.16 9.76
C GLY A 85 8.43 -22.84 8.99
N LEU A 86 9.12 -22.66 7.85
CA LEU A 86 8.94 -21.50 6.98
C LEU A 86 7.89 -21.78 5.91
N ARG A 87 6.89 -20.92 5.77
CA ARG A 87 5.80 -21.04 4.78
C ARG A 87 5.41 -19.69 4.23
N TYR A 88 4.91 -19.68 3.00
CA TYR A 88 4.38 -18.50 2.34
C TYR A 88 2.89 -18.32 2.61
N PHE A 89 2.47 -17.08 2.88
CA PHE A 89 1.11 -16.69 3.18
C PHE A 89 0.75 -15.41 2.46
N LEU A 90 -0.45 -15.34 1.91
CA LEU A 90 -0.94 -14.15 1.22
C LEU A 90 -1.00 -12.94 2.18
N VAL A 91 -0.30 -11.85 1.82
CA VAL A 91 -0.12 -10.67 2.70
C VAL A 91 -1.44 -10.08 3.15
N CYS A 92 -2.42 -9.90 2.24
CA CYS A 92 -3.72 -9.31 2.60
C CYS A 92 -4.51 -10.14 3.62
N GLY A 93 -4.26 -11.46 3.72
CA GLY A 93 -4.87 -12.37 4.69
C GLY A 93 -4.24 -12.35 6.09
N LEU A 94 -3.19 -11.54 6.30
CA LEU A 94 -2.44 -11.55 7.57
C LEU A 94 -2.92 -10.52 8.59
N LYS A 95 -3.92 -9.72 8.23
CA LYS A 95 -4.57 -8.81 9.18
C LYS A 95 -5.14 -9.58 10.37
N GLY A 96 -4.81 -9.13 11.58
CA GLY A 96 -5.25 -9.80 12.82
C GLY A 96 -4.52 -11.11 13.14
N ILE A 97 -3.69 -11.62 12.21
CA ILE A 97 -2.80 -12.78 12.43
C ILE A 97 -1.43 -12.30 12.89
N LEU A 98 -0.86 -11.32 12.17
CA LEU A 98 0.35 -10.63 12.61
C LEU A 98 0.01 -9.44 13.52
N PRO A 99 0.92 -9.05 14.42
CA PRO A 99 0.84 -7.76 15.08
C PRO A 99 0.72 -6.62 14.07
N GLY A 100 -0.05 -5.56 14.39
CA GLY A 100 -0.32 -4.45 13.45
C GLY A 100 0.93 -3.85 12.82
N TRP A 101 2.01 -3.68 13.60
CA TRP A 101 3.29 -3.17 13.10
C TRP A 101 3.91 -4.12 12.04
N ALA A 102 3.84 -5.44 12.26
CA ALA A 102 4.42 -6.42 11.33
C ALA A 102 3.59 -6.53 10.05
N PHE A 103 2.28 -6.38 10.15
CA PHE A 103 1.39 -6.33 9.00
C PHE A 103 1.67 -5.08 8.14
N PHE A 104 1.75 -3.88 8.74
CA PHE A 104 2.09 -2.66 8.02
C PHE A 104 3.50 -2.70 7.41
N ALA A 105 4.48 -3.20 8.17
CA ALA A 105 5.83 -3.41 7.67
C ALA A 105 5.84 -4.37 6.46
N GLY A 106 5.04 -5.45 6.51
CA GLY A 106 4.89 -6.41 5.42
C GLY A 106 4.30 -5.80 4.16
N VAL A 107 3.25 -5.00 4.28
CA VAL A 107 2.65 -4.27 3.14
C VAL A 107 3.63 -3.25 2.55
N THR A 108 4.40 -2.55 3.40
CA THR A 108 5.44 -1.61 2.94
C THR A 108 6.59 -2.35 2.25
N ALA A 109 6.99 -3.51 2.78
CA ALA A 109 8.02 -4.35 2.16
C ALA A 109 7.56 -4.94 0.82
N LEU A 110 6.26 -5.30 0.69
CA LEU A 110 5.68 -5.77 -0.57
C LEU A 110 5.79 -4.72 -1.67
N HIS A 111 5.43 -3.48 -1.38
CA HIS A 111 5.59 -2.35 -2.31
C HIS A 111 7.04 -2.21 -2.78
N LEU A 112 8.00 -2.25 -1.85
CA LEU A 112 9.42 -2.18 -2.21
C LEU A 112 9.87 -3.41 -3.00
N ASN A 113 9.34 -4.60 -2.70
CA ASN A 113 9.61 -5.82 -3.45
C ASN A 113 9.12 -5.70 -4.91
N HIS A 114 7.91 -5.16 -5.14
CA HIS A 114 7.41 -4.87 -6.48
C HIS A 114 8.34 -3.93 -7.23
N TRP A 115 8.77 -2.84 -6.58
CA TRP A 115 9.68 -1.89 -7.20
C TRP A 115 11.03 -2.51 -7.57
N TYR A 116 11.67 -3.29 -6.68
CA TYR A 116 12.93 -3.98 -7.00
C TYR A 116 12.74 -5.02 -8.11
N GLY A 117 11.63 -5.77 -8.07
CA GLY A 117 11.33 -6.80 -9.07
C GLY A 117 11.07 -6.23 -10.47
N ASN A 118 10.33 -5.10 -10.55
CA ASN A 118 9.95 -4.46 -11.80
C ASN A 118 11.09 -3.65 -12.45
N ASN A 119 12.16 -3.33 -11.70
CA ASN A 119 13.25 -2.47 -12.17
C ASN A 119 14.60 -3.19 -12.19
N ARG A 120 14.64 -4.42 -12.72
CA ARG A 120 15.90 -5.18 -12.89
C ARG A 120 16.74 -4.69 -14.05
N TYR A 121 16.12 -4.10 -15.04
CA TYR A 121 16.74 -3.58 -16.25
C TYR A 121 16.46 -2.09 -16.40
N CYS A 122 17.43 -1.36 -16.96
CA CYS A 122 17.31 0.05 -17.23
C CYS A 122 16.29 0.31 -18.34
N GLY A 123 15.24 1.07 -18.04
CA GLY A 123 14.21 1.44 -19.03
C GLY A 123 14.72 2.31 -20.20
N ARG A 124 15.97 2.85 -20.10
CA ARG A 124 16.59 3.67 -21.16
C ARG A 124 17.44 2.83 -22.12
N CYS A 125 18.26 1.91 -21.62
CA CYS A 125 19.26 1.18 -22.45
C CYS A 125 19.19 -0.34 -22.31
N GLY A 126 18.33 -0.90 -21.44
CA GLY A 126 18.15 -2.33 -21.26
C GLY A 126 19.20 -3.03 -20.39
N SER A 127 20.24 -2.34 -19.93
CA SER A 127 21.30 -2.94 -19.10
C SER A 127 20.80 -3.24 -17.68
N VAL A 128 21.41 -4.23 -17.03
CA VAL A 128 21.12 -4.55 -15.63
C VAL A 128 21.46 -3.35 -14.75
N VAL A 129 20.54 -3.00 -13.84
CA VAL A 129 20.77 -1.91 -12.89
C VAL A 129 21.38 -2.43 -11.58
N GLU A 130 22.05 -1.55 -10.85
CA GLU A 130 22.71 -1.84 -9.58
C GLU A 130 22.10 -1.02 -8.45
N LYS A 131 22.03 -1.59 -7.23
CA LYS A 131 21.56 -0.92 -6.03
C LYS A 131 22.58 0.13 -5.58
N LYS A 132 22.12 1.38 -5.32
CA LYS A 132 23.00 2.41 -4.75
C LYS A 132 23.14 2.23 -3.24
N MET A 133 24.38 2.36 -2.72
CA MET A 133 24.65 2.11 -1.29
C MET A 133 24.19 3.22 -0.36
N TRP A 134 24.12 4.47 -0.85
CA TRP A 134 23.84 5.66 -0.03
C TRP A 134 22.41 6.18 -0.11
N GLN A 135 21.60 5.59 -0.96
CA GLN A 135 20.19 5.98 -1.13
C GLN A 135 19.38 4.81 -1.70
N ARG A 136 18.08 4.80 -1.43
CA ARG A 136 17.13 3.84 -2.02
C ARG A 136 16.91 4.20 -3.49
N ALA A 137 17.80 3.76 -4.34
CA ALA A 137 17.75 3.96 -5.78
C ALA A 137 18.50 2.85 -6.51
N LEU A 138 18.16 2.66 -7.79
CA LEU A 138 18.87 1.80 -8.73
C LEU A 138 19.59 2.67 -9.73
N GLY A 139 20.85 2.35 -10.01
CA GLY A 139 21.68 3.06 -10.99
C GLY A 139 22.02 2.16 -12.17
N CYS A 140 21.94 2.69 -13.37
CA CYS A 140 22.44 2.01 -14.56
C CYS A 140 23.94 2.29 -14.73
N PRO A 141 24.83 1.26 -14.73
CA PRO A 141 26.26 1.47 -14.90
C PRO A 141 26.61 1.99 -16.29
N ASP A 142 25.82 1.64 -17.32
CA ASP A 142 26.15 1.95 -18.72
C ASP A 142 25.68 3.35 -19.14
N CYS A 143 24.50 3.81 -18.74
CA CYS A 143 23.96 5.10 -19.21
C CYS A 143 23.74 6.13 -18.11
N GLY A 144 24.07 5.81 -16.85
CA GLY A 144 23.93 6.72 -15.70
C GLY A 144 22.51 6.98 -15.25
N ASN A 145 21.49 6.34 -15.87
CA ASN A 145 20.10 6.52 -15.46
C ASN A 145 19.90 6.07 -14.00
N THR A 146 19.11 6.84 -13.25
CA THR A 146 18.77 6.50 -11.85
C THR A 146 17.28 6.32 -11.74
N VAL A 147 16.86 5.21 -11.08
CA VAL A 147 15.46 4.87 -10.83
C VAL A 147 15.21 4.91 -9.33
N TYR A 148 14.22 5.68 -8.92
CA TYR A 148 13.75 5.77 -7.53
C TYR A 148 12.48 4.94 -7.33
N PRO A 149 12.12 4.55 -6.08
CA PRO A 149 10.84 3.94 -5.81
C PRO A 149 9.69 4.79 -6.36
N CYS A 150 8.79 4.16 -7.09
CA CYS A 150 7.59 4.80 -7.58
C CYS A 150 6.49 4.66 -6.52
N ILE A 151 5.77 5.75 -6.25
CA ILE A 151 4.58 5.78 -5.41
C ILE A 151 3.51 6.47 -6.24
N ALA A 152 2.48 5.74 -6.65
CA ALA A 152 1.40 6.31 -7.44
C ALA A 152 0.47 7.14 -6.54
N PRO A 153 0.26 8.45 -6.81
CA PRO A 153 -0.71 9.24 -6.05
C PRO A 153 -2.13 8.86 -6.46
N VAL A 154 -2.99 8.69 -5.45
CA VAL A 154 -4.44 8.41 -5.59
C VAL A 154 -5.19 9.41 -4.76
N VAL A 155 -6.28 9.94 -5.27
CA VAL A 155 -7.25 10.73 -4.50
C VAL A 155 -8.44 9.87 -4.11
N MET A 156 -9.01 10.15 -2.94
CA MET A 156 -10.24 9.52 -2.48
C MET A 156 -11.18 10.60 -1.96
N VAL A 157 -12.43 10.59 -2.40
CA VAL A 157 -13.34 11.71 -2.14
C VAL A 157 -14.66 11.22 -1.51
N ALA A 158 -14.94 11.74 -0.31
CA ALA A 158 -16.24 11.59 0.35
C ALA A 158 -17.13 12.79 0.00
N VAL A 159 -18.08 12.59 -0.90
CA VAL A 159 -18.99 13.66 -1.37
C VAL A 159 -20.27 13.68 -0.52
N ILE A 160 -20.51 14.82 0.12
CA ILE A 160 -21.60 15.03 1.08
C ILE A 160 -22.72 15.85 0.44
N ASN A 161 -23.96 15.36 0.56
CA ASN A 161 -25.19 16.09 0.21
C ASN A 161 -26.14 16.09 1.42
N GLY A 162 -26.05 17.12 2.27
CA GLY A 162 -26.82 17.21 3.51
C GLY A 162 -26.54 16.04 4.46
N ASP A 163 -27.54 15.20 4.67
CA ASP A 163 -27.47 14.00 5.50
C ASP A 163 -27.09 12.74 4.72
N LYS A 164 -26.67 12.89 3.45
CA LYS A 164 -26.29 11.76 2.57
C LYS A 164 -24.81 11.82 2.19
N LEU A 165 -24.25 10.63 1.92
CA LEU A 165 -22.92 10.41 1.40
C LEU A 165 -23.01 9.64 0.07
N LEU A 166 -22.26 10.05 -0.93
CA LEU A 166 -22.16 9.34 -2.20
C LEU A 166 -21.31 8.09 -2.00
N MET A 167 -21.90 6.94 -2.31
CA MET A 167 -21.22 5.64 -2.24
C MET A 167 -21.26 4.98 -3.61
N THR A 168 -20.19 4.26 -3.96
CA THR A 168 -20.02 3.63 -5.27
C THR A 168 -19.65 2.17 -5.14
N LYS A 169 -19.87 1.39 -6.21
CA LYS A 169 -19.34 0.03 -6.36
C LYS A 169 -18.62 -0.09 -7.69
N TYR A 170 -17.41 -0.59 -7.67
CA TYR A 170 -16.64 -0.81 -8.90
C TYR A 170 -17.24 -1.91 -9.77
N ALA A 171 -17.19 -1.71 -11.09
CA ALA A 171 -17.54 -2.74 -12.07
C ALA A 171 -16.51 -3.89 -12.08
N GLY A 172 -16.97 -5.09 -12.43
CA GLY A 172 -16.09 -6.25 -12.66
C GLY A 172 -15.51 -6.91 -11.40
N ARG A 173 -15.83 -6.45 -10.19
CA ARG A 173 -15.43 -7.11 -8.95
C ARG A 173 -16.39 -8.24 -8.57
N SER A 174 -15.85 -9.40 -8.20
CA SER A 174 -16.64 -10.58 -7.79
C SER A 174 -17.44 -10.35 -6.48
N LEU A 175 -16.95 -9.47 -5.60
CA LEU A 175 -17.63 -9.05 -4.37
C LEU A 175 -17.64 -7.52 -4.35
N PRO A 176 -18.68 -6.88 -4.92
CA PRO A 176 -18.78 -5.42 -4.95
C PRO A 176 -19.09 -4.89 -3.55
N GLN A 177 -18.14 -4.17 -2.97
CA GLN A 177 -18.33 -3.43 -1.72
C GLN A 177 -18.65 -1.98 -2.03
N TRP A 178 -19.43 -1.34 -1.15
CA TRP A 178 -19.64 0.10 -1.17
C TRP A 178 -18.35 0.82 -0.75
N VAL A 179 -17.87 1.71 -1.59
CA VAL A 179 -16.63 2.46 -1.39
C VAL A 179 -16.83 3.94 -1.71
N LEU A 180 -15.86 4.77 -1.36
CA LEU A 180 -15.77 6.15 -1.83
C LEU A 180 -15.17 6.19 -3.24
N ILE A 181 -15.45 7.26 -3.97
CA ILE A 181 -14.81 7.53 -5.28
C ILE A 181 -13.32 7.66 -5.07
N SER A 182 -12.53 7.02 -5.92
CA SER A 182 -11.07 7.16 -5.90
C SER A 182 -10.45 6.88 -7.24
N GLY A 183 -9.45 7.67 -7.62
CA GLY A 183 -8.73 7.46 -8.86
C GLY A 183 -7.30 7.99 -8.82
N PHE A 184 -6.54 7.67 -9.84
CA PHE A 184 -5.14 8.09 -9.95
C PHE A 184 -5.03 9.55 -10.40
N VAL A 185 -4.02 10.23 -9.87
CA VAL A 185 -3.66 11.59 -10.29
C VAL A 185 -2.93 11.51 -11.62
N GLU A 186 -3.37 12.30 -12.60
CA GLU A 186 -2.74 12.36 -13.90
C GLU A 186 -1.56 13.35 -13.94
N THR A 187 -0.64 13.15 -14.89
CA THR A 187 0.52 14.02 -15.03
C THR A 187 0.09 15.46 -15.35
N GLY A 188 0.43 16.39 -14.47
CA GLY A 188 0.12 17.81 -14.61
C GLY A 188 -1.05 18.28 -13.77
N GLU A 189 -1.79 17.36 -13.12
CA GLU A 189 -2.86 17.71 -12.19
C GLU A 189 -2.32 17.98 -10.78
N THR A 190 -3.03 18.83 -10.05
CA THR A 190 -2.99 18.87 -8.58
C THR A 190 -3.86 17.77 -8.00
N LEU A 191 -3.70 17.45 -6.71
CA LEU A 191 -4.56 16.47 -6.03
C LEU A 191 -6.03 16.93 -6.01
N GLU A 192 -6.26 18.24 -5.89
CA GLU A 192 -7.58 18.85 -5.88
C GLU A 192 -8.25 18.75 -7.25
N GLU A 193 -7.53 19.02 -8.33
CA GLU A 193 -8.04 18.88 -9.71
C GLU A 193 -8.39 17.42 -10.03
N ALA A 194 -7.54 16.47 -9.62
CA ALA A 194 -7.80 15.04 -9.76
C ALA A 194 -9.07 14.63 -8.98
N ALA A 195 -9.26 15.14 -7.76
CA ALA A 195 -10.45 14.84 -6.95
C ALA A 195 -11.75 15.35 -7.63
N GLU A 196 -11.72 16.56 -8.20
CA GLU A 196 -12.86 17.12 -8.93
C GLU A 196 -13.13 16.34 -10.23
N ARG A 197 -12.10 15.98 -10.98
CA ARG A 197 -12.20 15.22 -12.23
C ARG A 197 -12.78 13.83 -11.98
N GLU A 198 -12.22 13.04 -11.06
CA GLU A 198 -12.67 11.68 -10.77
C GLU A 198 -14.14 11.64 -10.36
N VAL A 199 -14.56 12.54 -9.45
CA VAL A 199 -15.98 12.62 -9.06
C VAL A 199 -16.85 12.93 -10.26
N PHE A 200 -16.45 13.87 -11.12
CA PHE A 200 -17.23 14.25 -12.27
C PHE A 200 -17.25 13.17 -13.36
N GLU A 201 -16.12 12.55 -13.67
CA GLU A 201 -16.02 11.49 -14.70
C GLU A 201 -16.84 10.26 -14.34
N GLU A 202 -16.71 9.78 -13.09
CA GLU A 202 -17.40 8.56 -12.66
C GLU A 202 -18.90 8.76 -12.41
N THR A 203 -19.34 9.96 -11.99
CA THR A 203 -20.72 10.16 -11.51
C THR A 203 -21.46 11.35 -12.12
N GLY A 204 -20.79 12.22 -12.85
CA GLY A 204 -21.36 13.47 -13.36
C GLY A 204 -21.62 14.53 -12.28
N ILE A 205 -21.26 14.27 -11.04
CA ILE A 205 -21.46 15.15 -9.88
C ILE A 205 -20.36 16.22 -9.85
N ARG A 206 -20.74 17.47 -9.59
CA ARG A 206 -19.80 18.55 -9.30
C ARG A 206 -19.67 18.72 -7.80
N ILE A 207 -18.46 19.09 -7.36
CA ILE A 207 -18.14 19.27 -5.94
C ILE A 207 -17.59 20.65 -5.66
N ARG A 208 -17.70 21.09 -4.43
CA ARG A 208 -17.13 22.32 -3.88
C ARG A 208 -16.67 22.10 -2.44
N ASP A 209 -16.03 23.09 -1.87
CA ASP A 209 -15.56 23.08 -0.47
C ASP A 209 -14.70 21.83 -0.18
N LEU A 210 -13.78 21.49 -1.10
CA LEU A 210 -12.87 20.37 -0.96
C LEU A 210 -11.94 20.59 0.25
N GLN A 211 -11.91 19.64 1.16
CA GLN A 211 -11.09 19.68 2.38
C GLN A 211 -10.25 18.41 2.52
N TYR A 212 -8.95 18.58 2.73
CA TYR A 212 -8.07 17.47 3.01
C TYR A 212 -8.44 16.80 4.33
N PHE A 213 -8.63 15.48 4.32
CA PHE A 213 -8.93 14.66 5.47
C PHE A 213 -7.69 14.02 6.07
N GLY A 214 -6.86 13.41 5.24
CA GLY A 214 -5.67 12.68 5.65
C GLY A 214 -5.04 11.93 4.49
N SER A 215 -3.96 11.20 4.76
CA SER A 215 -3.35 10.34 3.75
C SER A 215 -2.96 8.98 4.31
N GLN A 216 -2.87 8.00 3.41
CA GLN A 216 -2.50 6.64 3.73
C GLN A 216 -1.54 6.08 2.69
N SER A 217 -0.44 5.46 3.16
CA SER A 217 0.37 4.59 2.30
C SER A 217 -0.39 3.28 2.05
N TRP A 218 -0.56 2.92 0.77
CA TRP A 218 -1.29 1.74 0.36
C TRP A 218 -0.43 0.84 -0.53
N GLY A 219 0.42 0.04 0.12
CA GLY A 219 1.43 -0.79 -0.55
C GLY A 219 0.85 -1.98 -1.34
N PHE A 220 -0.45 -2.27 -1.23
CA PHE A 220 -1.11 -3.29 -2.06
C PHE A 220 -1.25 -2.87 -3.53
N SER A 221 -1.30 -1.59 -3.81
CA SER A 221 -1.32 -1.03 -5.17
C SER A 221 -0.21 -0.02 -5.41
N ASP A 222 0.87 -0.09 -4.64
CA ASP A 222 2.06 0.75 -4.78
C ASP A 222 1.75 2.26 -4.76
N SER A 223 0.73 2.66 -3.96
CA SER A 223 0.18 4.01 -3.97
C SER A 223 0.21 4.72 -2.62
N VAL A 224 0.01 6.03 -2.67
CA VAL A 224 -0.36 6.86 -1.53
C VAL A 224 -1.73 7.48 -1.81
N ILE A 225 -2.66 7.31 -0.88
CA ILE A 225 -4.03 7.80 -1.01
C ILE A 225 -4.14 9.12 -0.23
N ALA A 226 -4.59 10.19 -0.91
CA ALA A 226 -4.97 11.45 -0.29
C ALA A 226 -6.50 11.52 -0.19
N GLY A 227 -7.02 11.46 1.03
CA GLY A 227 -8.45 11.53 1.32
C GLY A 227 -8.94 12.97 1.41
N TYR A 228 -10.08 13.24 0.79
CA TYR A 228 -10.77 14.51 0.80
C TYR A 228 -12.25 14.36 1.17
N THR A 229 -12.79 15.33 1.87
CA THR A 229 -14.24 15.52 1.97
C THR A 229 -14.64 16.68 1.08
N ALA A 230 -15.82 16.59 0.45
CA ALA A 230 -16.34 17.64 -0.41
C ALA A 230 -17.87 17.75 -0.26
N ARG A 231 -18.43 18.85 -0.70
CA ARG A 231 -19.89 19.04 -0.75
C ARG A 231 -20.37 19.00 -2.20
N LEU A 232 -21.58 18.50 -2.39
CA LEU A 232 -22.27 18.57 -3.66
C LEU A 232 -22.36 20.05 -4.11
N ASP A 233 -22.11 20.29 -5.39
CA ASP A 233 -22.33 21.57 -6.07
C ASP A 233 -23.29 21.39 -7.24
N GLY A 234 -24.52 21.82 -7.07
CA GLY A 234 -25.57 21.70 -8.10
C GLY A 234 -26.51 20.51 -7.92
N PRO A 235 -27.00 19.92 -9.03
CA PRO A 235 -27.95 18.79 -9.02
C PRO A 235 -27.31 17.51 -8.44
N ASP A 236 -28.13 16.70 -7.78
CA ASP A 236 -27.72 15.41 -7.20
C ASP A 236 -28.02 14.20 -8.14
N GLU A 237 -28.37 14.48 -9.41
CA GLU A 237 -28.60 13.45 -10.42
C GLU A 237 -27.28 12.78 -10.82
N ILE A 238 -27.17 11.47 -10.54
CA ILE A 238 -25.97 10.67 -10.84
C ILE A 238 -26.02 10.21 -12.29
N ARG A 239 -24.92 10.43 -13.04
CA ARG A 239 -24.70 9.94 -14.40
C ARG A 239 -23.48 9.02 -14.39
N LEU A 240 -23.76 7.74 -14.21
CA LEU A 240 -22.76 6.70 -13.96
C LEU A 240 -21.89 6.39 -15.19
N ASP A 241 -20.57 6.44 -15.07
CA ASP A 241 -19.70 5.76 -16.01
C ASP A 241 -19.69 4.25 -15.73
N ARG A 242 -20.44 3.52 -16.57
CA ARG A 242 -20.62 2.07 -16.45
C ARG A 242 -19.39 1.24 -16.80
N LYS A 243 -18.29 1.84 -17.24
CA LYS A 243 -17.04 1.13 -17.47
C LYS A 243 -16.28 0.92 -16.15
N GLU A 244 -16.37 1.89 -15.26
CA GLU A 244 -15.64 1.90 -13.98
C GLU A 244 -16.53 1.53 -12.80
N LEU A 245 -17.78 2.01 -12.80
CA LEU A 245 -18.72 1.78 -11.71
C LEU A 245 -19.89 0.90 -12.12
N ALA A 246 -20.24 -0.05 -11.26
CA ALA A 246 -21.47 -0.84 -11.38
C ALA A 246 -22.68 -0.08 -10.82
N GLU A 247 -22.49 0.57 -9.67
CA GLU A 247 -23.54 1.30 -8.94
C GLU A 247 -22.95 2.59 -8.32
N ALA A 248 -23.79 3.62 -8.21
CA ALA A 248 -23.51 4.80 -7.39
C ALA A 248 -24.82 5.31 -6.80
N GLU A 249 -24.85 5.54 -5.49
CA GLU A 249 -26.04 5.92 -4.76
C GLU A 249 -25.76 6.90 -3.63
N TRP A 250 -26.75 7.73 -3.31
CA TRP A 250 -26.75 8.57 -2.12
C TRP A 250 -27.28 7.80 -0.92
N HIS A 251 -26.40 7.41 0.00
CA HIS A 251 -26.73 6.72 1.24
C HIS A 251 -26.94 7.69 2.39
N LEU A 252 -27.96 7.46 3.23
CA LEU A 252 -28.12 8.22 4.48
C LEU A 252 -26.93 7.97 5.40
N ARG A 253 -26.31 9.03 5.92
CA ARG A 253 -25.15 8.96 6.82
C ARG A 253 -25.47 8.24 8.14
N SER A 254 -26.74 8.16 8.53
CA SER A 254 -27.23 7.38 9.67
C SER A 254 -27.37 5.87 9.36
N ARG A 255 -27.18 5.43 8.09
CA ARG A 255 -27.36 4.05 7.65
C ARG A 255 -26.30 3.63 6.64
N LEU A 256 -25.07 4.10 6.84
CA LEU A 256 -23.95 3.70 5.97
C LEU A 256 -23.61 2.21 6.19
N PRO A 257 -23.24 1.49 5.13
CA PRO A 257 -22.88 0.07 5.22
C PRO A 257 -21.62 -0.13 6.07
N ASP A 258 -21.58 -1.27 6.80
CA ASP A 258 -20.47 -1.64 7.71
C ASP A 258 -19.39 -2.51 7.02
N GLU A 259 -19.41 -2.61 5.70
CA GLU A 259 -18.65 -3.60 4.93
C GLU A 259 -17.18 -3.23 4.68
N LEU A 260 -16.69 -2.11 5.21
CA LEU A 260 -15.34 -1.64 4.96
C LEU A 260 -14.31 -2.27 5.88
N THR A 261 -13.15 -2.57 5.31
CA THR A 261 -12.01 -3.02 6.12
C THR A 261 -11.50 -1.88 6.99
N ASP A 262 -11.42 -2.08 8.29
CA ASP A 262 -10.96 -1.11 9.31
C ASP A 262 -9.49 -0.67 9.18
N ILE A 263 -8.77 -1.12 8.13
CA ILE A 263 -7.39 -0.72 7.84
C ILE A 263 -7.27 0.43 6.84
N SER A 264 -8.38 0.78 6.17
CA SER A 264 -8.35 1.75 5.07
C SER A 264 -8.71 3.15 5.52
N ILE A 265 -8.15 4.16 4.84
CA ILE A 265 -8.58 5.56 5.01
C ILE A 265 -10.05 5.74 4.65
N ALA A 266 -10.58 4.96 3.69
CA ALA A 266 -12.00 4.97 3.34
C ALA A 266 -12.88 4.67 4.55
N HIS A 267 -12.53 3.64 5.33
CA HIS A 267 -13.25 3.31 6.56
C HIS A 267 -13.27 4.48 7.55
N GLU A 268 -12.12 5.09 7.82
CA GLU A 268 -12.05 6.23 8.75
C GLU A 268 -12.83 7.45 8.25
N MET A 269 -12.75 7.74 6.95
CA MET A 269 -13.52 8.83 6.35
C MET A 269 -15.02 8.58 6.49
N ILE A 270 -15.50 7.36 6.21
CA ILE A 270 -16.91 7.00 6.31
C ILE A 270 -17.38 7.04 7.78
N GLU A 271 -16.61 6.45 8.71
CA GLU A 271 -16.97 6.49 10.13
C GLU A 271 -16.97 7.90 10.71
N SER A 272 -16.06 8.77 10.30
CA SER A 272 -16.05 10.19 10.72
C SER A 272 -17.28 10.98 10.25
N LEU A 273 -17.94 10.50 9.19
CA LEU A 273 -19.11 11.12 8.59
C LEU A 273 -20.42 10.45 9.00
N ARG A 274 -20.39 9.36 9.75
CA ARG A 274 -21.57 8.67 10.27
C ARG A 274 -22.31 9.57 11.27
N LEU A 275 -23.68 9.65 11.19
CA LEU A 275 -24.54 10.46 12.06
C LEU A 275 -25.25 9.62 13.12
#